data_6fc4453917a16affc9f7836699c5843c
#
_entry.id   6fc4453917a16affc9f7836699c5843c
#
_cell.length_a   1.000
_cell.length_b   1.000
_cell.length_c   1.000
_cell.angle_alpha   90.00
_cell.angle_beta   90.00
_cell.angle_gamma   90.00
#
_symmetry.space_group_name_H-M   'P 1'
#
loop_
_entity.id
_entity.type
_entity.pdbx_description
1 polymer ?
#
loop_
_entity_poly.entity_id
_entity_poly.type
_entity_poly.pdbx_seq_one_letter_code
_entity_poly.pdbx_strand_id
1 'polypeptide(L)'
;CQGLRLAVLNLMGRLDLNSNLDSPFKSADFLLGRSQYDLAVVDFHAEATSEKGAMAWYLDGRAAAVWGTHTHVPTSDCQILPKGTGFVTDLGMTGPRRSVLGIKPDHSINLFLGGLPRRYEEAEGSCKLNACLFTLDTEKKKCVSVCRTDIEE
;
A
#
# COMPACT_ATOMS: atom_id res chain seq x y z
N CYS A 1 8.22 15.23 14.66
CA CYS A 1 8.26 16.08 13.48
C CYS A 1 7.77 17.49 13.80
N GLN A 2 8.62 18.37 14.28
CA GLN A 2 8.45 19.84 14.36
C GLN A 2 7.04 20.37 14.75
N GLY A 3 6.33 19.69 15.66
CA GLY A 3 4.99 20.11 16.12
C GLY A 3 3.83 19.78 15.18
N LEU A 4 4.05 19.15 14.02
CA LEU A 4 3.00 18.74 13.09
C LEU A 4 2.32 17.44 13.54
N ARG A 5 0.99 17.39 13.44
CA ARG A 5 0.18 16.21 13.70
C ARG A 5 -0.06 15.47 12.37
N LEU A 6 0.49 14.29 12.24
CA LEU A 6 0.27 13.41 11.08
C LEU A 6 -0.78 12.36 11.44
N ALA A 7 -1.91 12.35 10.75
CA ALA A 7 -2.85 11.24 10.79
C ALA A 7 -2.36 10.12 9.87
N VAL A 8 -2.19 8.93 10.40
CA VAL A 8 -1.87 7.70 9.63
C VAL A 8 -3.07 6.78 9.73
N LEU A 9 -3.72 6.53 8.60
CA LEU A 9 -4.86 5.63 8.49
C LEU A 9 -4.41 4.33 7.85
N ASN A 10 -4.80 3.20 8.44
CA ASN A 10 -4.74 1.90 7.79
C ASN A 10 -6.18 1.46 7.51
N LEU A 11 -6.50 1.26 6.24
CA LEU A 11 -7.81 0.87 5.77
C LEU A 11 -7.72 -0.43 4.96
N MET A 12 -8.80 -1.22 4.99
CA MET A 12 -8.85 -2.48 4.25
C MET A 12 -9.94 -2.41 3.18
N GLY A 13 -9.60 -2.82 1.96
CA GLY A 13 -10.52 -3.00 0.85
C GLY A 13 -11.51 -4.14 1.09
N ARG A 14 -12.51 -4.23 0.26
CA ARG A 14 -13.58 -5.24 0.37
C ARG A 14 -13.63 -6.19 -0.81
N LEU A 15 -13.20 -5.72 -1.96
CA LEU A 15 -13.26 -6.52 -3.19
C LEU A 15 -12.22 -7.65 -3.12
N ASP A 16 -12.69 -8.88 -3.29
CA ASP A 16 -11.90 -10.13 -3.31
C ASP A 16 -11.12 -10.45 -2.00
N LEU A 17 -11.41 -9.78 -0.90
CA LEU A 17 -10.78 -10.05 0.40
C LEU A 17 -11.64 -10.88 1.37
N ASN A 18 -12.81 -11.38 0.93
CA ASN A 18 -13.75 -12.14 1.77
C ASN A 18 -14.03 -11.51 3.15
N SER A 19 -13.94 -10.19 3.26
CA SER A 19 -14.10 -9.45 4.50
C SER A 19 -15.50 -8.86 4.61
N ASN A 20 -16.16 -9.07 5.75
CA ASN A 20 -17.44 -8.46 6.06
C ASN A 20 -17.24 -7.12 6.79
N LEU A 21 -16.51 -6.21 6.17
CA LEU A 21 -16.16 -4.91 6.70
C LEU A 21 -17.09 -3.81 6.17
N ASP A 22 -17.15 -2.70 6.89
CA ASP A 22 -17.75 -1.47 6.39
C ASP A 22 -16.99 -0.90 5.19
N SER A 23 -17.65 0.01 4.45
CA SER A 23 -17.02 0.67 3.32
C SER A 23 -15.77 1.45 3.74
N PRO A 24 -14.57 1.14 3.20
CA PRO A 24 -13.35 1.87 3.55
C PRO A 24 -13.42 3.35 3.17
N PHE A 25 -14.21 3.72 2.17
CA PHE A 25 -14.45 5.12 1.78
C PHE A 25 -15.21 5.88 2.87
N LYS A 26 -16.27 5.26 3.42
CA LYS A 26 -17.02 5.84 4.55
C LYS A 26 -16.17 5.89 5.82
N SER A 27 -15.36 4.88 6.05
CA SER A 27 -14.42 4.84 7.17
C SER A 27 -13.38 5.96 7.07
N ALA A 28 -12.85 6.21 5.86
CA ALA A 28 -11.95 7.34 5.61
C ALA A 28 -12.62 8.69 5.94
N ASP A 29 -13.84 8.91 5.49
CA ASP A 29 -14.61 10.13 5.80
C ASP A 29 -14.80 10.32 7.30
N PHE A 30 -15.21 9.26 7.98
CA PHE A 30 -15.45 9.29 9.40
C PHE A 30 -14.17 9.60 10.20
N LEU A 31 -13.07 8.94 9.88
CA LEU A 31 -11.79 9.14 10.57
C LEU A 31 -11.20 10.51 10.30
N LEU A 32 -11.17 10.95 9.04
CA LEU A 32 -10.64 12.26 8.67
C LEU A 32 -11.52 13.39 9.22
N GLY A 33 -12.83 13.22 9.27
CA GLY A 33 -13.75 14.23 9.81
C GLY A 33 -13.70 14.40 11.32
N ARG A 34 -13.21 13.42 12.08
CA ARG A 34 -13.15 13.45 13.55
C ARG A 34 -11.78 13.76 14.13
N SER A 35 -10.73 13.61 13.32
CA SER A 35 -9.36 13.77 13.78
C SER A 35 -8.89 15.21 13.58
N GLN A 36 -8.11 15.70 14.55
CA GLN A 36 -7.36 16.95 14.39
C GLN A 36 -5.97 16.64 13.89
N TYR A 37 -5.68 16.96 12.65
CA TYR A 37 -4.39 16.71 12.00
C TYR A 37 -4.00 17.86 11.07
N ASP A 38 -2.71 17.95 10.79
CA ASP A 38 -2.17 18.89 9.83
C ASP A 38 -1.98 18.24 8.45
N LEU A 39 -1.59 16.96 8.44
CA LEU A 39 -1.46 16.11 7.27
C LEU A 39 -2.10 14.73 7.52
N ALA A 40 -2.60 14.09 6.48
CA ALA A 40 -3.05 12.71 6.55
C ALA A 40 -2.38 11.86 5.47
N VAL A 41 -2.06 10.61 5.81
CA VAL A 41 -1.56 9.59 4.88
C VAL A 41 -2.34 8.30 5.09
N VAL A 42 -2.48 7.50 4.02
CA VAL A 42 -3.33 6.31 4.04
C VAL A 42 -2.57 5.11 3.48
N ASP A 43 -2.45 4.06 4.30
CA ASP A 43 -2.12 2.71 3.90
C ASP A 43 -3.43 1.98 3.57
N PHE A 44 -3.58 1.59 2.30
CA PHE A 44 -4.79 0.93 1.83
C PHE A 44 -4.51 -0.52 1.43
N HIS A 45 -4.79 -1.43 2.35
CA HIS A 45 -4.61 -2.86 2.15
C HIS A 45 -5.78 -3.45 1.36
N ALA A 46 -5.59 -3.68 0.06
CA ALA A 46 -6.65 -4.13 -0.84
C ALA A 46 -6.10 -5.02 -1.96
N GLU A 47 -6.86 -6.02 -2.39
CA GLU A 47 -6.52 -6.86 -3.54
C GLU A 47 -6.69 -6.09 -4.85
N ALA A 48 -7.88 -5.52 -5.08
CA ALA A 48 -8.22 -4.95 -6.36
C ALA A 48 -7.51 -3.63 -6.66
N THR A 49 -6.78 -3.58 -7.76
CA THR A 49 -6.13 -2.36 -8.29
C THR A 49 -7.13 -1.23 -8.49
N SER A 50 -8.34 -1.54 -8.98
CA SER A 50 -9.40 -0.55 -9.19
C SER A 50 -9.88 0.08 -7.88
N GLU A 51 -9.98 -0.69 -6.79
CA GLU A 51 -10.37 -0.18 -5.48
C GLU A 51 -9.28 0.71 -4.89
N LYS A 52 -7.99 0.34 -5.08
CA LYS A 52 -6.83 1.17 -4.68
C LYS A 52 -6.81 2.50 -5.43
N GLY A 53 -6.95 2.47 -6.74
CA GLY A 53 -7.03 3.67 -7.56
C GLY A 53 -8.22 4.55 -7.19
N ALA A 54 -9.41 3.97 -7.01
CA ALA A 54 -10.60 4.70 -6.59
C ALA A 54 -10.42 5.39 -5.24
N MET A 55 -9.79 4.72 -4.26
CA MET A 55 -9.49 5.33 -2.95
C MET A 55 -8.54 6.52 -3.09
N ALA A 56 -7.49 6.41 -3.90
CA ALA A 56 -6.56 7.50 -4.13
C ALA A 56 -7.25 8.73 -4.76
N TRP A 57 -8.04 8.53 -5.80
CA TRP A 57 -8.82 9.60 -6.43
C TRP A 57 -9.88 10.21 -5.48
N TYR A 58 -10.51 9.38 -4.67
CA TYR A 58 -11.50 9.82 -3.67
C TYR A 58 -10.88 10.72 -2.61
N LEU A 59 -9.63 10.44 -2.24
CA LEU A 59 -8.90 11.21 -1.23
C LEU A 59 -8.00 12.29 -1.82
N ASP A 60 -8.01 12.50 -3.15
CA ASP A 60 -7.16 13.49 -3.79
C ASP A 60 -7.41 14.91 -3.25
N GLY A 61 -6.36 15.49 -2.69
CA GLY A 61 -6.39 16.78 -1.98
C GLY A 61 -6.88 16.72 -0.52
N ARG A 62 -7.25 15.51 -0.01
CA ARG A 62 -7.66 15.29 1.39
C ARG A 62 -6.60 14.52 2.19
N ALA A 63 -5.87 13.65 1.51
CA ALA A 63 -4.68 13.00 2.04
C ALA A 63 -3.45 13.46 1.27
N ALA A 64 -2.31 13.59 1.93
CA ALA A 64 -1.05 13.97 1.28
C ALA A 64 -0.43 12.78 0.54
N ALA A 65 -0.67 11.55 1.00
CA ALA A 65 -0.23 10.33 0.34
C ALA A 65 -1.22 9.18 0.55
N VAL A 66 -1.36 8.34 -0.47
CA VAL A 66 -2.10 7.07 -0.43
C VAL A 66 -1.21 6.02 -1.09
N TRP A 67 -1.03 4.89 -0.44
CA TRP A 67 -0.33 3.75 -1.04
C TRP A 67 -1.09 2.46 -0.80
N GLY A 68 -1.01 1.56 -1.77
CA GLY A 68 -1.58 0.24 -1.65
C GLY A 68 -0.59 -0.80 -1.12
N THR A 69 -1.15 -1.81 -0.50
CA THR A 69 -0.46 -3.02 -0.01
C THR A 69 -1.30 -4.25 -0.34
N HIS A 70 -0.87 -5.43 -0.04
CA HIS A 70 -1.50 -6.75 -0.16
C HIS A 70 -0.89 -7.65 -1.23
N THR A 71 -0.70 -7.18 -2.46
CA THR A 71 -0.33 -8.10 -3.58
C THR A 71 1.10 -8.62 -3.49
N HIS A 72 1.95 -8.01 -2.66
CA HIS A 72 3.39 -8.29 -2.55
C HIS A 72 4.19 -7.98 -3.81
N VAL A 73 3.56 -7.42 -4.84
CA VAL A 73 4.20 -7.08 -6.12
C VAL A 73 4.28 -5.57 -6.26
N PRO A 74 5.49 -5.00 -6.32
CA PRO A 74 5.66 -3.56 -6.44
C PRO A 74 5.18 -3.07 -7.81
N THR A 75 4.40 -1.99 -7.81
CA THR A 75 3.94 -1.35 -9.06
C THR A 75 4.80 -0.13 -9.41
N SER A 76 4.83 0.23 -10.67
CA SER A 76 5.67 1.32 -11.22
C SER A 76 4.92 2.63 -11.45
N ASP A 77 3.72 2.76 -10.91
CA ASP A 77 2.76 3.83 -11.17
C ASP A 77 2.82 5.00 -10.16
N CYS A 78 3.98 5.23 -9.55
CA CYS A 78 4.18 6.39 -8.66
C CYS A 78 3.79 7.68 -9.37
N GLN A 79 2.85 8.43 -8.80
CA GLN A 79 2.32 9.66 -9.38
C GLN A 79 1.82 10.65 -8.33
N ILE A 80 1.71 11.91 -8.71
CA ILE A 80 1.01 12.93 -7.91
C ILE A 80 -0.30 13.23 -8.63
N LEU A 81 -1.42 13.04 -7.93
CA LEU A 81 -2.75 13.31 -8.44
C LEU A 81 -3.01 14.82 -8.56
N PRO A 82 -4.00 15.27 -9.37
CA PRO A 82 -4.19 16.67 -9.70
C PRO A 82 -4.34 17.65 -8.53
N LYS A 83 -4.88 17.20 -7.39
CA LYS A 83 -5.03 18.05 -6.19
C LYS A 83 -3.86 17.90 -5.21
N GLY A 84 -2.85 17.07 -5.53
CA GLY A 84 -1.58 16.99 -4.82
C GLY A 84 -1.42 15.79 -3.89
N THR A 85 -2.24 14.75 -4.02
CA THR A 85 -2.03 13.48 -3.31
C THR A 85 -0.99 12.64 -4.04
N GLY A 86 0.07 12.21 -3.34
CA GLY A 86 1.02 11.21 -3.86
C GLY A 86 0.37 9.83 -3.83
N PHE A 87 0.56 9.03 -4.90
CA PHE A 87 -0.05 7.70 -5.02
C PHE A 87 0.89 6.66 -5.62
N VAL A 88 0.79 5.44 -5.15
CA VAL A 88 1.30 4.21 -5.77
C VAL A 88 0.33 3.06 -5.50
N THR A 89 0.06 2.23 -6.49
CA THR A 89 -0.92 1.13 -6.37
C THR A 89 -0.49 0.06 -5.38
N ASP A 90 0.78 -0.36 -5.37
CA ASP A 90 1.29 -1.32 -4.36
C ASP A 90 2.77 -1.10 -4.08
N LEU A 91 3.11 -1.10 -2.79
CA LEU A 91 4.50 -0.96 -2.35
C LEU A 91 5.35 -2.19 -2.70
N GLY A 92 4.74 -3.36 -2.76
CA GLY A 92 5.43 -4.64 -2.81
C GLY A 92 5.68 -5.25 -1.44
N MET A 93 6.73 -6.05 -1.30
CA MET A 93 7.07 -6.75 -0.06
C MET A 93 8.53 -6.56 0.32
N THR A 94 8.81 -6.70 1.59
CA THR A 94 10.16 -6.89 2.12
C THR A 94 10.34 -8.37 2.45
N GLY A 95 11.37 -9.00 1.90
CA GLY A 95 11.62 -10.43 2.10
C GLY A 95 12.48 -11.07 1.02
N PRO A 96 12.48 -12.42 0.93
CA PRO A 96 13.36 -13.16 0.03
C PRO A 96 13.14 -12.75 -1.43
N ARG A 97 14.22 -12.40 -2.12
CA ARG A 97 14.16 -11.95 -3.52
C ARG A 97 13.72 -13.06 -4.48
N ARG A 98 14.30 -14.27 -4.31
CA ARG A 98 14.00 -15.44 -5.17
C ARG A 98 12.90 -16.30 -4.55
N SER A 99 11.67 -15.80 -4.59
CA SER A 99 10.52 -16.43 -3.97
C SER A 99 9.24 -16.21 -4.78
N VAL A 100 8.20 -16.96 -4.48
CA VAL A 100 6.84 -16.64 -4.89
C VAL A 100 6.14 -15.98 -3.69
N LEU A 101 6.09 -14.65 -3.69
CA LEU A 101 5.49 -13.85 -2.62
C LEU A 101 6.07 -14.17 -1.21
N GLY A 102 7.39 -14.45 -1.15
CA GLY A 102 8.08 -14.79 0.08
C GLY A 102 8.22 -16.29 0.36
N ILE A 103 7.54 -17.16 -0.39
CA ILE A 103 7.44 -18.60 -0.20
C ILE A 103 8.38 -19.32 -1.16
N LYS A 104 8.89 -20.48 -0.79
CA LYS A 104 9.66 -21.37 -1.66
C LYS A 104 8.88 -21.67 -2.95
N PRO A 105 9.45 -21.46 -4.15
CA PRO A 105 8.72 -21.57 -5.42
C PRO A 105 8.08 -22.94 -5.66
N ASP A 106 8.72 -24.02 -5.23
CA ASP A 106 8.24 -25.39 -5.39
C ASP A 106 6.92 -25.64 -4.64
N HIS A 107 6.69 -24.97 -3.51
CA HIS A 107 5.42 -25.04 -2.78
C HIS A 107 4.26 -24.45 -3.59
N SER A 108 4.47 -23.26 -4.15
CA SER A 108 3.46 -22.59 -4.97
C SER A 108 3.21 -23.34 -6.29
N ILE A 109 4.29 -23.80 -6.94
CA ILE A 109 4.18 -24.60 -8.18
C ILE A 109 3.40 -25.89 -7.93
N ASN A 110 3.73 -26.62 -6.85
CA ASN A 110 3.01 -27.85 -6.50
C ASN A 110 1.51 -27.61 -6.30
N LEU A 111 1.14 -26.52 -5.60
CA LEU A 111 -0.26 -26.17 -5.38
C LEU A 111 -1.00 -25.93 -6.70
N PHE A 112 -0.42 -25.13 -7.60
CA PHE A 112 -1.04 -24.82 -8.90
C PHE A 112 -1.04 -25.99 -9.89
N LEU A 113 -0.17 -26.98 -9.70
CA LEU A 113 -0.23 -28.26 -10.43
C LEU A 113 -1.29 -29.23 -9.87
N GLY A 114 -2.08 -28.84 -8.89
CA GLY A 114 -3.11 -29.67 -8.28
C GLY A 114 -2.57 -30.61 -7.18
N GLY A 115 -1.38 -30.37 -6.67
CA GLY A 115 -0.82 -31.09 -5.54
C GLY A 115 -1.54 -30.75 -4.22
N LEU A 116 -1.34 -31.60 -3.21
CA LEU A 116 -1.92 -31.35 -1.90
C LEU A 116 -1.29 -30.12 -1.24
N PRO A 117 -2.11 -29.29 -0.55
CA PRO A 117 -1.61 -28.16 0.21
C PRO A 117 -0.55 -28.61 1.22
N ARG A 118 0.55 -27.87 1.29
CA ARG A 118 1.61 -28.05 2.29
C ARG A 118 1.69 -26.81 3.16
N ARG A 119 2.28 -26.95 4.36
CA ARG A 119 2.64 -25.77 5.14
C ARG A 119 3.64 -24.95 4.33
N TYR A 120 3.35 -23.66 4.19
CA TYR A 120 4.27 -22.76 3.52
C TYR A 120 5.58 -22.61 4.28
N GLU A 121 6.67 -22.60 3.54
CA GLU A 121 8.02 -22.34 4.04
C GLU A 121 8.56 -21.08 3.36
N GLU A 122 9.20 -20.24 4.15
CA GLU A 122 9.86 -19.05 3.63
C GLU A 122 11.00 -19.46 2.69
N ALA A 123 11.18 -18.71 1.62
CA ALA A 123 12.32 -18.88 0.75
C ALA A 123 13.59 -18.34 1.42
N GLU A 124 14.73 -18.97 1.11
CA GLU A 124 16.03 -18.59 1.63
C GLU A 124 16.80 -17.72 0.64
N GLY A 125 17.85 -17.04 1.12
CA GLY A 125 18.80 -16.28 0.31
C GLY A 125 18.70 -14.79 0.51
N SER A 126 19.23 -14.01 -0.47
CA SER A 126 19.25 -12.56 -0.41
C SER A 126 17.84 -11.96 -0.34
N CYS A 127 17.70 -10.87 0.40
CA CYS A 127 16.45 -10.18 0.60
C CYS A 127 16.33 -8.94 -0.28
N LYS A 128 15.11 -8.45 -0.43
CA LYS A 128 14.80 -7.14 -1.01
C LYS A 128 13.91 -6.36 -0.05
N LEU A 129 14.04 -5.04 -0.07
CA LEU A 129 13.12 -4.08 0.51
C LEU A 129 12.41 -3.37 -0.64
N ASN A 130 11.10 -3.49 -0.74
CA ASN A 130 10.31 -2.63 -1.63
C ASN A 130 9.72 -1.48 -0.83
N ALA A 131 9.97 -0.24 -1.27
CA ALA A 131 9.52 0.96 -0.59
C ALA A 131 9.25 2.11 -1.56
N CYS A 132 8.52 3.12 -1.08
CA CYS A 132 8.37 4.40 -1.77
C CYS A 132 8.68 5.55 -0.81
N LEU A 133 9.36 6.55 -1.33
CA LEU A 133 9.61 7.81 -0.63
C LEU A 133 8.59 8.85 -1.10
N PHE A 134 7.79 9.37 -0.17
CA PHE A 134 6.89 10.50 -0.39
C PHE A 134 7.47 11.74 0.27
N THR A 135 7.74 12.78 -0.51
CA THR A 135 8.15 14.09 0.01
C THR A 135 6.93 14.99 0.11
N LEU A 136 6.62 15.46 1.32
CA LEU A 136 5.44 16.23 1.60
C LEU A 136 5.78 17.69 1.91
N ASP A 137 5.13 18.62 1.24
CA ASP A 137 5.13 20.05 1.58
C ASP A 137 4.14 20.26 2.73
N THR A 138 4.66 20.62 3.89
CA THR A 138 3.88 20.78 5.13
C THR A 138 3.03 22.04 5.16
N GLU A 139 3.42 23.08 4.42
CA GLU A 139 2.67 24.33 4.32
C GLU A 139 1.49 24.17 3.36
N LYS A 140 1.75 23.62 2.19
CA LYS A 140 0.72 23.37 1.17
C LYS A 140 -0.10 22.10 1.45
N LYS A 141 0.34 21.27 2.40
CA LYS A 141 -0.30 20.00 2.77
C LYS A 141 -0.44 19.03 1.58
N LYS A 142 0.58 18.94 0.74
CA LYS A 142 0.57 18.17 -0.52
C LYS A 142 1.84 17.36 -0.67
N CYS A 143 1.74 16.29 -1.46
CA CYS A 143 2.92 15.59 -1.96
C CYS A 143 3.59 16.42 -3.07
N VAL A 144 4.91 16.54 -3.02
CA VAL A 144 5.71 17.23 -4.03
C VAL A 144 6.62 16.27 -4.81
N SER A 145 6.84 15.06 -4.28
CA SER A 145 7.57 14.01 -4.98
C SER A 145 7.16 12.65 -4.44
N VAL A 146 7.07 11.67 -5.32
CA VAL A 146 6.92 10.26 -4.97
C VAL A 146 7.81 9.43 -5.88
N CYS A 147 8.63 8.56 -5.31
CA CYS A 147 9.51 7.68 -6.06
C CYS A 147 9.72 6.35 -5.34
N ARG A 148 9.97 5.30 -6.11
CA ARG A 148 10.39 4.03 -5.54
C ARG A 148 11.80 4.12 -4.97
N THR A 149 12.01 3.42 -3.87
CA THR A 149 13.29 3.32 -3.16
C THR A 149 13.51 1.85 -2.79
N ASP A 150 13.61 1.01 -3.82
CA ASP A 150 13.82 -0.42 -3.63
C ASP A 150 15.31 -0.68 -3.35
N ILE A 151 15.59 -1.57 -2.38
CA ILE A 151 16.95 -1.98 -2.01
C ILE A 151 17.04 -3.50 -2.15
N GLU A 152 18.12 -3.97 -2.74
CA GLU A 152 18.43 -5.39 -2.88
C GLU A 152 19.80 -5.67 -2.27
N GLU A 153 19.91 -6.80 -1.52
CA GLU A 153 21.19 -7.36 -1.07
C GLU A 153 21.90 -8.11 -2.17
#